data_792b0b0877709c029cd3deaf8b1b0f88
#
_entry.id   792b0b0877709c029cd3deaf8b1b0f88
#
_cell.length_a   1.000
_cell.length_b   1.000
_cell.length_c   1.000
_cell.angle_alpha   90.00
_cell.angle_beta   90.00
_cell.angle_gamma   90.00
#
_symmetry.space_group_name_H-M   'P 1'
#
loop_
_entity.id
_entity.type
_entity.pdbx_description
1 polymer ?
#
loop_
_entity_poly.entity_id
_entity_poly.type
_entity_poly.pdbx_seq_one_letter_code
_entity_poly.pdbx_strand_id
1 'polypeptide(L)'
;FDLPRLTRGKMSITSNDDILTVKYENGSVEFSEATGEMLSYKRNGVSVLNKTPVSHKGFMLNIARAYLDNDADVTLQMWKEQNLSNPKIEVNDISAEVKSGIATVSEYLTVYGKEEPLFDAHILYIIGGNGVIDIEVAIKRTIEGEKLITAVPRIGFTVELDKKFNKFEYFGRGDRECLSDFKAQSYVGLYESTVAQSHEPYIRPQDNS
;
A
#
# COMPACT_ATOMS: atom_id res chain seq x y z
N PHE A 1 11.15 2.93 -20.88
CA PHE A 1 10.70 1.94 -19.91
C PHE A 1 9.23 1.60 -20.18
N ASP A 2 8.94 0.34 -20.49
CA ASP A 2 7.58 -0.12 -20.72
C ASP A 2 7.01 -0.72 -19.43
N LEU A 3 6.06 -0.03 -18.84
CA LEU A 3 5.30 -0.58 -17.71
C LEU A 3 4.53 -1.82 -18.14
N PRO A 4 4.45 -2.87 -17.30
CA PRO A 4 3.60 -4.02 -17.55
C PRO A 4 2.16 -3.56 -17.82
N ARG A 5 1.55 -4.04 -18.89
CA ARG A 5 0.16 -3.69 -19.23
C ARG A 5 -0.78 -4.80 -18.79
N LEU A 6 -1.96 -4.42 -18.32
CA LEU A 6 -3.06 -5.33 -18.08
C LEU A 6 -3.45 -6.06 -19.38
N THR A 7 -3.65 -7.37 -19.31
CA THR A 7 -4.20 -8.15 -20.41
C THR A 7 -5.49 -8.84 -19.98
N ARG A 8 -6.40 -9.04 -20.92
CA ARG A 8 -7.62 -9.82 -20.69
C ARG A 8 -7.29 -11.30 -20.58
N GLY A 9 -8.04 -12.04 -19.76
CA GLY A 9 -7.86 -13.47 -19.58
C GLY A 9 -9.08 -14.15 -18.97
N LYS A 10 -9.00 -15.46 -18.79
CA LYS A 10 -10.01 -16.23 -18.06
C LYS A 10 -9.81 -15.97 -16.56
N MET A 11 -10.87 -15.50 -15.91
CA MET A 11 -10.83 -15.15 -14.51
C MET A 11 -12.04 -15.68 -13.77
N SER A 12 -11.91 -15.88 -12.47
CA SER A 12 -13.02 -16.22 -11.57
C SER A 12 -12.81 -15.56 -10.22
N ILE A 13 -13.93 -15.30 -9.54
CA ILE A 13 -13.97 -14.75 -8.19
C ILE A 13 -14.71 -15.75 -7.31
N THR A 14 -14.20 -15.95 -6.11
CA THR A 14 -14.86 -16.70 -5.04
C THR A 14 -14.68 -15.97 -3.73
N SER A 15 -15.67 -16.00 -2.85
CA SER A 15 -15.58 -15.52 -1.48
C SER A 15 -15.95 -16.67 -0.55
N ASN A 16 -15.05 -17.03 0.36
CA ASN A 16 -15.26 -18.07 1.36
C ASN A 16 -14.47 -17.72 2.63
N ASP A 17 -15.09 -17.89 3.79
CA ASP A 17 -14.44 -17.68 5.10
C ASP A 17 -13.75 -16.30 5.21
N ASP A 18 -14.43 -15.23 4.81
CA ASP A 18 -13.93 -13.85 4.78
C ASP A 18 -12.70 -13.64 3.87
N ILE A 19 -12.47 -14.55 2.91
CA ILE A 19 -11.42 -14.43 1.92
C ILE A 19 -12.00 -14.29 0.52
N LEU A 20 -11.82 -13.14 -0.07
CA LEU A 20 -12.10 -12.86 -1.46
C LEU A 20 -10.92 -13.31 -2.31
N THR A 21 -11.13 -14.27 -3.21
CA THR A 21 -10.10 -14.79 -4.11
C THR A 21 -10.41 -14.46 -5.55
N VAL A 22 -9.48 -13.80 -6.24
CA VAL A 22 -9.47 -13.61 -7.69
C VAL A 22 -8.45 -14.57 -8.29
N LYS A 23 -8.92 -15.50 -9.15
CA LYS A 23 -8.06 -16.43 -9.90
C LYS A 23 -7.95 -16.01 -11.35
N TYR A 24 -6.75 -16.13 -11.91
CA TYR A 24 -6.43 -15.94 -13.32
C TYR A 24 -5.52 -17.08 -13.81
N GLU A 25 -5.19 -17.12 -15.10
CA GLU A 25 -4.59 -18.28 -15.73
C GLU A 25 -3.35 -18.84 -15.00
N ASN A 26 -2.45 -17.97 -14.56
CA ASN A 26 -1.17 -18.37 -13.95
C ASN A 26 -1.00 -17.86 -12.51
N GLY A 27 -2.09 -17.65 -11.78
CA GLY A 27 -1.99 -17.19 -10.41
C GLY A 27 -3.31 -16.81 -9.75
N SER A 28 -3.17 -16.15 -8.60
CA SER A 28 -4.30 -15.66 -7.81
C SER A 28 -3.90 -14.49 -6.92
N VAL A 29 -4.90 -13.74 -6.53
CA VAL A 29 -4.82 -12.72 -5.47
C VAL A 29 -5.89 -13.02 -4.45
N GLU A 30 -5.56 -12.90 -3.17
CA GLU A 30 -6.49 -13.11 -2.06
C GLU A 30 -6.53 -11.87 -1.17
N PHE A 31 -7.74 -11.45 -0.81
CA PHE A 31 -7.99 -10.31 0.07
C PHE A 31 -8.76 -10.78 1.31
N SER A 32 -8.47 -10.19 2.45
CA SER A 32 -9.29 -10.33 3.65
C SER A 32 -10.49 -9.40 3.57
N GLU A 33 -11.70 -9.93 3.58
CA GLU A 33 -12.92 -9.10 3.66
C GLU A 33 -13.06 -8.41 5.02
N ALA A 34 -12.40 -8.94 6.06
CA ALA A 34 -12.42 -8.37 7.40
C ALA A 34 -11.43 -7.21 7.61
N THR A 35 -10.26 -7.25 6.96
CA THR A 35 -9.17 -6.27 7.20
C THR A 35 -8.79 -5.44 5.98
N GLY A 36 -9.29 -5.79 4.78
CA GLY A 36 -8.92 -5.15 3.53
C GLY A 36 -7.49 -5.47 3.05
N GLU A 37 -6.74 -6.29 3.77
CA GLU A 37 -5.39 -6.63 3.35
C GLU A 37 -5.40 -7.58 2.15
N MET A 38 -4.57 -7.29 1.13
CA MET A 38 -4.19 -8.32 0.17
C MET A 38 -3.26 -9.31 0.89
N LEU A 39 -3.74 -10.53 1.11
CA LEU A 39 -3.06 -11.55 1.90
C LEU A 39 -2.09 -12.39 1.08
N SER A 40 -2.41 -12.60 -0.19
CA SER A 40 -1.66 -13.47 -1.08
C SER A 40 -1.65 -12.91 -2.49
N TYR A 41 -0.48 -12.98 -3.13
CA TYR A 41 -0.32 -12.69 -4.54
C TYR A 41 0.63 -13.72 -5.17
N LYS A 42 0.09 -14.52 -6.07
CA LYS A 42 0.82 -15.55 -6.81
C LYS A 42 0.79 -15.23 -8.30
N ARG A 43 1.95 -15.18 -8.96
CA ARG A 43 2.06 -14.91 -10.38
C ARG A 43 3.09 -15.83 -11.02
N ASN A 44 2.73 -16.46 -12.14
CA ASN A 44 3.62 -17.37 -12.90
C ASN A 44 4.31 -18.44 -12.02
N GLY A 45 3.56 -19.04 -11.10
CA GLY A 45 4.06 -20.04 -10.16
C GLY A 45 4.90 -19.48 -8.99
N VAL A 46 5.15 -18.18 -8.95
CA VAL A 46 5.88 -17.51 -7.86
C VAL A 46 4.90 -16.92 -6.86
N SER A 47 5.04 -17.28 -5.59
CA SER A 47 4.36 -16.60 -4.48
C SER A 47 5.16 -15.34 -4.16
N VAL A 48 4.63 -14.17 -4.52
CA VAL A 48 5.24 -12.86 -4.26
C VAL A 48 4.87 -12.41 -2.86
N LEU A 49 3.59 -12.48 -2.53
CA LEU A 49 3.05 -12.19 -1.22
C LEU A 49 2.36 -13.45 -0.70
N ASN A 50 2.64 -13.80 0.53
CA ASN A 50 2.00 -14.91 1.22
C ASN A 50 2.00 -14.59 2.71
N LYS A 51 0.98 -13.88 3.16
CA LYS A 51 0.82 -13.56 4.58
C LYS A 51 0.66 -14.84 5.39
N THR A 52 1.49 -14.98 6.40
CA THR A 52 1.33 -16.01 7.41
C THR A 52 0.87 -15.38 8.73
N PRO A 53 0.10 -16.08 9.58
CA PRO A 53 -0.41 -15.51 10.84
C PRO A 53 0.68 -15.03 11.81
N VAL A 54 1.93 -15.38 11.57
CA VAL A 54 3.02 -15.21 12.55
C VAL A 54 4.06 -14.16 12.15
N SER A 55 4.19 -13.77 10.89
CA SER A 55 5.37 -13.04 10.46
C SER A 55 5.24 -11.93 9.43
N HIS A 56 4.12 -11.84 8.72
CA HIS A 56 4.03 -10.89 7.60
C HIS A 56 2.74 -10.10 7.62
N LYS A 57 2.84 -8.80 7.34
CA LYS A 57 1.69 -7.96 7.01
C LYS A 57 1.36 -8.13 5.54
N GLY A 58 0.07 -8.18 5.23
CA GLY A 58 -0.43 -8.11 3.88
C GLY A 58 -0.12 -6.75 3.25
N PHE A 59 -0.40 -6.62 1.96
CA PHE A 59 -0.35 -5.32 1.30
C PHE A 59 -1.59 -4.52 1.73
N MET A 60 -1.36 -3.37 2.37
CA MET A 60 -2.44 -2.55 2.95
C MET A 60 -2.11 -1.05 2.92
N LEU A 61 -3.17 -0.25 2.95
CA LEU A 61 -3.06 1.20 3.05
C LEU A 61 -2.24 1.59 4.30
N ASN A 62 -1.36 2.56 4.13
CA ASN A 62 -0.55 3.14 5.20
C ASN A 62 -0.52 4.66 5.12
N ILE A 63 -0.76 5.32 6.24
CA ILE A 63 -0.69 6.77 6.39
C ILE A 63 0.43 7.22 7.32
N ALA A 64 1.28 6.30 7.75
CA ALA A 64 2.32 6.53 8.73
C ALA A 64 3.73 6.40 8.14
N ARG A 65 4.67 7.09 8.74
CA ARG A 65 6.12 6.92 8.58
C ARG A 65 6.84 7.24 9.88
N ALA A 66 8.12 6.89 9.97
CA ALA A 66 8.97 7.43 11.02
C ALA A 66 9.06 8.96 10.90
N TYR A 67 9.14 9.64 12.03
CA TYR A 67 9.17 11.11 12.03
C TYR A 67 10.54 11.62 11.57
N LEU A 68 10.52 12.80 10.94
CA LEU A 68 11.70 13.52 10.50
C LEU A 68 12.03 14.64 11.49
N ASP A 69 13.28 15.07 11.51
CA ASP A 69 13.69 16.26 12.28
C ASP A 69 12.95 17.54 11.83
N ASN A 70 12.49 17.57 10.57
CA ASN A 70 11.75 18.69 9.99
C ASN A 70 10.24 18.69 10.29
N ASP A 71 9.71 17.64 10.93
CA ASP A 71 8.30 17.63 11.31
C ASP A 71 8.06 18.69 12.38
N ALA A 72 7.21 19.65 12.10
CA ALA A 72 6.91 20.75 13.04
C ALA A 72 6.27 20.21 14.32
N ASP A 73 6.63 20.75 15.46
CA ASP A 73 6.17 20.28 16.77
C ASP A 73 4.64 20.15 16.86
N VAL A 74 3.91 21.14 16.35
CA VAL A 74 2.44 21.13 16.35
C VAL A 74 1.88 19.98 15.49
N THR A 75 2.46 19.76 14.31
CA THR A 75 2.05 18.69 13.40
C THR A 75 2.36 17.33 14.01
N LEU A 76 3.55 17.17 14.56
CA LEU A 76 3.97 15.95 15.24
C LEU A 76 3.11 15.63 16.46
N GLN A 77 2.75 16.65 17.24
CA GLN A 77 1.84 16.48 18.38
C GLN A 77 0.48 16.00 17.94
N MET A 78 -0.11 16.61 16.91
CA MET A 78 -1.39 16.21 16.30
C MET A 78 -1.36 14.74 15.84
N TRP A 79 -0.28 14.30 15.15
CA TRP A 79 -0.14 12.91 14.72
C TRP A 79 -0.06 11.94 15.89
N LYS A 80 0.63 12.30 16.97
CA LYS A 80 0.70 11.51 18.21
C LYS A 80 -0.63 11.45 18.94
N GLU A 81 -1.33 12.56 19.05
CA GLU A 81 -2.66 12.65 19.70
C GLU A 81 -3.68 11.77 18.96
N GLN A 82 -3.61 11.73 17.63
CA GLN A 82 -4.49 10.91 16.81
C GLN A 82 -3.95 9.48 16.57
N ASN A 83 -2.82 9.11 17.17
CA ASN A 83 -2.21 7.78 17.02
C ASN A 83 -1.98 7.37 15.56
N LEU A 84 -1.57 8.30 14.68
CA LEU A 84 -1.41 8.03 13.26
C LEU A 84 -0.29 7.02 12.95
N SER A 85 0.61 6.73 13.89
CA SER A 85 1.61 5.67 13.75
C SER A 85 1.01 4.25 13.77
N ASN A 86 -0.20 4.10 14.32
CA ASN A 86 -0.93 2.84 14.36
C ASN A 86 -2.45 3.10 14.28
N PRO A 87 -2.94 3.60 13.15
CA PRO A 87 -4.35 3.91 12.97
C PRO A 87 -5.17 2.62 12.92
N LYS A 88 -6.43 2.69 13.35
CA LYS A 88 -7.39 1.63 13.11
C LYS A 88 -7.98 1.81 11.71
N ILE A 89 -8.01 0.75 10.92
CA ILE A 89 -8.65 0.73 9.60
C ILE A 89 -9.85 -0.21 9.67
N GLU A 90 -11.00 0.26 9.28
CA GLU A 90 -12.23 -0.53 9.16
C GLU A 90 -12.63 -0.68 7.70
N VAL A 91 -12.99 -1.89 7.32
CA VAL A 91 -13.59 -2.19 6.02
C VAL A 91 -15.08 -1.90 6.09
N ASN A 92 -15.55 -0.96 5.29
CA ASN A 92 -16.98 -0.64 5.18
C ASN A 92 -17.65 -1.52 4.14
N ASP A 93 -16.96 -1.78 3.03
CA ASP A 93 -17.42 -2.64 1.95
C ASP A 93 -16.22 -3.15 1.15
N ILE A 94 -16.30 -4.38 0.69
CA ILE A 94 -15.41 -4.95 -0.31
C ILE A 94 -16.24 -5.74 -1.31
N SER A 95 -16.07 -5.44 -2.59
CA SER A 95 -16.80 -6.10 -3.66
C SER A 95 -15.90 -6.37 -4.85
N ALA A 96 -16.26 -7.36 -5.65
CA ALA A 96 -15.47 -7.72 -6.82
C ALA A 96 -16.34 -8.17 -7.98
N GLU A 97 -15.90 -7.83 -9.20
CA GLU A 97 -16.54 -8.28 -10.43
C GLU A 97 -15.51 -8.68 -11.50
N VAL A 98 -15.93 -9.53 -12.43
CA VAL A 98 -15.16 -9.80 -13.67
C VAL A 98 -15.94 -9.25 -14.84
N LYS A 99 -15.32 -8.37 -15.61
CA LYS A 99 -15.89 -7.80 -16.81
C LYS A 99 -14.90 -7.84 -17.96
N SER A 100 -15.30 -8.45 -19.04
CA SER A 100 -14.47 -8.56 -20.27
C SER A 100 -13.04 -9.11 -20.04
N GLY A 101 -12.88 -10.05 -19.08
CA GLY A 101 -11.61 -10.68 -18.78
C GLY A 101 -10.64 -9.84 -17.95
N ILE A 102 -11.14 -8.83 -17.27
CA ILE A 102 -10.46 -8.03 -16.24
C ILE A 102 -11.29 -8.18 -14.95
N ALA A 103 -10.64 -8.41 -13.83
CA ALA A 103 -11.30 -8.36 -12.52
C ALA A 103 -11.04 -7.01 -11.86
N THR A 104 -12.06 -6.51 -11.16
CA THR A 104 -11.93 -5.36 -10.29
C THR A 104 -12.30 -5.77 -8.88
N VAL A 105 -11.52 -5.33 -7.90
CA VAL A 105 -11.84 -5.40 -6.47
C VAL A 105 -11.95 -3.97 -5.97
N SER A 106 -13.10 -3.60 -5.45
CA SER A 106 -13.41 -2.28 -4.92
C SER A 106 -13.53 -2.35 -3.42
N GLU A 107 -12.79 -1.53 -2.71
CA GLU A 107 -12.67 -1.54 -1.27
C GLU A 107 -12.92 -0.16 -0.70
N TYR A 108 -13.87 -0.05 0.22
CA TYR A 108 -14.19 1.17 0.95
C TYR A 108 -13.76 1.02 2.40
N LEU A 109 -12.91 1.92 2.86
CA LEU A 109 -12.31 1.90 4.18
C LEU A 109 -12.58 3.20 4.93
N THR A 110 -12.67 3.13 6.25
CA THR A 110 -12.54 4.28 7.13
C THR A 110 -11.29 4.13 7.99
N VAL A 111 -10.45 5.15 7.96
CA VAL A 111 -9.24 5.24 8.79
C VAL A 111 -9.54 6.09 10.00
N TYR A 112 -9.42 5.49 11.17
CA TYR A 112 -9.63 6.15 12.46
C TYR A 112 -8.31 6.62 13.05
N GLY A 113 -8.39 7.76 13.73
CA GLY A 113 -7.35 8.17 14.66
C GLY A 113 -7.49 7.43 15.98
N LYS A 114 -7.38 8.15 17.09
CA LYS A 114 -7.57 7.57 18.41
C LYS A 114 -9.01 7.08 18.63
N GLU A 115 -9.99 7.89 18.26
CA GLU A 115 -11.42 7.62 18.47
C GLU A 115 -12.25 8.00 17.25
N GLU A 116 -11.88 9.07 16.55
CA GLU A 116 -12.67 9.67 15.48
C GLU A 116 -12.26 9.18 14.10
N PRO A 117 -13.22 9.07 13.15
CA PRO A 117 -12.91 8.77 11.74
C PRO A 117 -12.20 9.98 11.13
N LEU A 118 -11.02 9.77 10.59
CA LEU A 118 -10.19 10.83 10.00
C LEU A 118 -10.25 10.87 8.48
N PHE A 119 -10.28 9.70 7.85
CA PHE A 119 -10.27 9.58 6.40
C PHE A 119 -11.21 8.48 5.93
N ASP A 120 -11.90 8.75 4.83
CA ASP A 120 -12.52 7.73 3.99
C ASP A 120 -11.59 7.44 2.81
N ALA A 121 -11.36 6.17 2.53
CA ALA A 121 -10.55 5.72 1.41
C ALA A 121 -11.35 4.78 0.51
N HIS A 122 -11.18 4.95 -0.79
CA HIS A 122 -11.64 4.01 -1.82
C HIS A 122 -10.42 3.51 -2.57
N ILE A 123 -10.21 2.20 -2.57
CA ILE A 123 -9.13 1.54 -3.29
C ILE A 123 -9.75 0.64 -4.35
N LEU A 124 -9.32 0.82 -5.59
CA LEU A 124 -9.72 -0.01 -6.72
C LEU A 124 -8.51 -0.78 -7.22
N TYR A 125 -8.55 -2.09 -7.11
CA TYR A 125 -7.57 -3.00 -7.70
C TYR A 125 -8.09 -3.50 -9.03
N ILE A 126 -7.40 -3.18 -10.12
CA ILE A 126 -7.73 -3.62 -11.48
C ILE A 126 -6.75 -4.72 -11.84
N ILE A 127 -7.24 -5.96 -11.97
CA ILE A 127 -6.42 -7.16 -12.08
C ILE A 127 -6.55 -7.73 -13.49
N GLY A 128 -5.45 -7.81 -14.21
CA GLY A 128 -5.39 -8.43 -15.53
C GLY A 128 -5.28 -9.95 -15.49
N GLY A 129 -5.68 -10.61 -16.58
CA GLY A 129 -5.50 -12.06 -16.76
C GLY A 129 -4.05 -12.54 -16.72
N ASN A 130 -3.09 -11.65 -16.91
CA ASN A 130 -1.65 -11.87 -16.74
C ASN A 130 -1.13 -11.58 -15.32
N GLY A 131 -2.03 -11.26 -14.39
CA GLY A 131 -1.69 -10.96 -13.01
C GLY A 131 -1.07 -9.58 -12.76
N VAL A 132 -1.02 -8.70 -13.74
CA VAL A 132 -0.69 -7.28 -13.50
C VAL A 132 -1.83 -6.65 -12.73
N ILE A 133 -1.52 -5.82 -11.75
CA ILE A 133 -2.49 -5.13 -10.91
C ILE A 133 -2.20 -3.64 -10.99
N ASP A 134 -3.19 -2.87 -11.47
CA ASP A 134 -3.20 -1.43 -11.34
C ASP A 134 -4.00 -1.07 -10.09
N ILE A 135 -3.54 -0.09 -9.33
CA ILE A 135 -4.16 0.31 -8.07
C ILE A 135 -4.49 1.80 -8.15
N GLU A 136 -5.76 2.11 -8.02
CA GLU A 136 -6.25 3.48 -7.93
C GLU A 136 -6.71 3.75 -6.49
N VAL A 137 -6.32 4.89 -5.94
CA VAL A 137 -6.63 5.26 -4.55
C VAL A 137 -7.21 6.66 -4.51
N ALA A 138 -8.37 6.80 -3.90
CA ALA A 138 -8.96 8.07 -3.54
C ALA A 138 -9.10 8.15 -2.01
N ILE A 139 -8.52 9.17 -1.41
CA ILE A 139 -8.60 9.42 0.04
C ILE A 139 -9.17 10.80 0.27
N LYS A 140 -10.16 10.89 1.15
CA LYS A 140 -10.80 12.13 1.55
C LYS A 140 -10.82 12.24 3.07
N ARG A 141 -10.54 13.41 3.60
CA ARG A 141 -10.77 13.68 5.03
C ARG A 141 -12.27 13.67 5.32
N THR A 142 -12.63 13.10 6.45
CA THR A 142 -13.97 13.24 7.01
C THR A 142 -14.16 14.66 7.60
N ILE A 143 -15.36 14.98 8.04
CA ILE A 143 -15.62 16.26 8.73
C ILE A 143 -14.77 16.38 10.01
N GLU A 144 -14.63 15.30 10.76
CA GLU A 144 -13.77 15.28 11.95
C GLU A 144 -12.29 15.31 11.58
N GLY A 145 -11.91 14.59 10.52
CA GLY A 145 -10.55 14.63 9.97
C GLY A 145 -10.12 16.02 9.51
N GLU A 146 -11.03 16.84 8.97
CA GLU A 146 -10.74 18.23 8.60
C GLU A 146 -10.43 19.12 9.81
N LYS A 147 -11.03 18.84 10.97
CA LYS A 147 -10.79 19.55 12.23
C LYS A 147 -9.52 19.09 12.94
N LEU A 148 -9.24 17.78 12.90
CA LEU A 148 -8.21 17.14 13.71
C LEU A 148 -6.87 16.98 13.00
N ILE A 149 -6.87 16.89 11.65
CA ILE A 149 -5.68 16.61 10.86
C ILE A 149 -5.50 17.66 9.76
N THR A 150 -4.45 18.46 9.85
CA THR A 150 -4.08 19.46 8.82
C THR A 150 -3.14 18.89 7.79
N ALA A 151 -2.33 17.89 8.15
CA ALA A 151 -1.39 17.20 7.26
C ALA A 151 -1.26 15.74 7.67
N VAL A 152 -0.88 14.87 6.75
CA VAL A 152 -0.57 13.45 7.02
C VAL A 152 0.92 13.20 6.85
N PRO A 153 1.52 12.26 7.62
CA PRO A 153 2.94 11.94 7.49
C PRO A 153 3.28 11.38 6.10
N ARG A 154 2.45 10.49 5.59
CA ARG A 154 2.59 9.80 4.30
C ARG A 154 1.23 9.25 3.88
N ILE A 155 1.06 9.02 2.58
CA ILE A 155 0.00 8.17 2.03
C ILE A 155 0.67 7.18 1.09
N GLY A 156 0.44 5.90 1.31
CA GLY A 156 1.02 4.83 0.51
C GLY A 156 0.52 3.46 0.95
N PHE A 157 1.27 2.44 0.60
CA PHE A 157 1.00 1.06 1.03
C PHE A 157 2.22 0.49 1.73
N THR A 158 1.97 -0.42 2.66
CA THR A 158 3.01 -1.26 3.26
C THR A 158 2.78 -2.72 2.91
N VAL A 159 3.87 -3.47 2.82
CA VAL A 159 3.86 -4.91 2.62
C VAL A 159 5.13 -5.51 3.21
N GLU A 160 5.00 -6.68 3.82
CA GLU A 160 6.16 -7.48 4.22
C GLU A 160 6.37 -8.61 3.23
N LEU A 161 7.53 -8.66 2.60
CA LEU A 161 7.91 -9.68 1.63
C LEU A 161 8.92 -10.67 2.23
N ASP A 162 8.98 -11.87 1.67
CA ASP A 162 10.01 -12.86 2.02
C ASP A 162 11.41 -12.27 1.73
N LYS A 163 12.36 -12.54 2.61
CA LYS A 163 13.77 -12.06 2.51
C LYS A 163 14.47 -12.41 1.20
N LYS A 164 13.97 -13.39 0.43
CA LYS A 164 14.49 -13.70 -0.90
C LYS A 164 14.28 -12.56 -1.90
N PHE A 165 13.30 -11.68 -1.66
CA PHE A 165 13.03 -10.47 -2.45
C PHE A 165 13.84 -9.28 -1.90
N ASN A 166 15.15 -9.38 -1.86
CA ASN A 166 16.05 -8.37 -1.33
C ASN A 166 16.61 -7.41 -2.38
N LYS A 167 16.27 -7.61 -3.64
CA LYS A 167 16.59 -6.74 -4.77
C LYS A 167 15.31 -6.19 -5.36
N PHE A 168 15.33 -4.94 -5.76
CA PHE A 168 14.20 -4.30 -6.42
C PHE A 168 14.67 -3.33 -7.50
N GLU A 169 13.83 -3.18 -8.50
CA GLU A 169 13.96 -2.21 -9.56
C GLU A 169 12.75 -1.26 -9.48
N TYR A 170 12.99 0.02 -9.64
CA TYR A 170 11.91 1.00 -9.63
C TYR A 170 12.14 2.09 -10.69
N PHE A 171 11.05 2.61 -11.21
CA PHE A 171 11.05 3.78 -12.06
C PHE A 171 10.51 4.97 -11.26
N GLY A 172 11.38 5.93 -10.99
CA GLY A 172 11.04 7.08 -10.15
C GLY A 172 12.22 8.00 -9.95
N ARG A 173 12.14 8.86 -8.97
CA ARG A 173 13.28 9.65 -8.53
C ARG A 173 14.23 8.75 -7.74
N GLY A 174 15.51 8.88 -7.99
CA GLY A 174 16.62 8.15 -7.36
C GLY A 174 17.94 8.81 -7.73
N ASP A 175 19.06 8.26 -7.38
CA ASP A 175 19.37 7.05 -6.58
C ASP A 175 19.47 7.30 -5.07
N ARG A 176 19.09 8.50 -4.64
CA ARG A 176 19.26 9.01 -3.27
C ARG A 176 17.90 9.42 -2.71
N GLU A 177 17.90 9.84 -1.45
CA GLU A 177 16.73 10.42 -0.82
C GLU A 177 16.12 11.53 -1.66
N CYS A 178 14.80 11.51 -1.78
CA CYS A 178 14.05 12.46 -2.60
C CYS A 178 12.93 13.16 -1.82
N LEU A 179 13.11 13.34 -0.52
CA LEU A 179 12.24 14.21 0.29
C LEU A 179 12.08 15.57 -0.38
N SER A 180 10.99 16.28 -0.09
CA SER A 180 10.60 17.50 -0.83
C SER A 180 11.67 18.58 -0.90
N ASP A 181 12.50 18.68 0.11
CA ASP A 181 13.64 19.59 0.23
C ASP A 181 14.93 19.06 -0.42
N PHE A 182 15.06 17.74 -0.64
CA PHE A 182 16.21 17.10 -1.27
C PHE A 182 16.00 16.71 -2.73
N LYS A 183 14.78 16.73 -3.24
CA LYS A 183 14.46 16.19 -4.57
C LYS A 183 15.22 16.84 -5.75
N ALA A 184 15.87 17.98 -5.55
CA ALA A 184 16.68 18.62 -6.58
C ALA A 184 17.97 17.84 -6.91
N GLN A 185 18.42 16.95 -6.03
CA GLN A 185 19.58 16.08 -6.25
C GLN A 185 19.24 14.75 -6.93
N SER A 186 17.94 14.43 -7.07
CA SER A 186 17.49 13.16 -7.63
C SER A 186 16.79 13.38 -8.97
N TYR A 187 17.03 12.46 -9.90
CA TYR A 187 16.46 12.48 -11.25
C TYR A 187 15.48 11.34 -11.44
N VAL A 188 14.52 11.54 -12.33
CA VAL A 188 13.61 10.45 -12.71
C VAL A 188 14.34 9.50 -13.65
N GLY A 189 14.34 8.23 -13.33
CA GLY A 189 15.03 7.17 -14.08
C GLY A 189 14.61 5.78 -13.64
N LEU A 190 15.24 4.79 -14.24
CA LEU A 190 15.14 3.40 -13.83
C LEU A 190 16.33 3.09 -12.93
N TYR A 191 16.08 2.59 -11.74
CA TYR A 191 17.09 2.31 -10.73
C TYR A 191 16.95 0.90 -10.20
N GLU A 192 18.09 0.29 -9.89
CA GLU A 192 18.16 -0.97 -9.16
C GLU A 192 18.78 -0.73 -7.79
N SER A 193 18.27 -1.39 -6.76
CA SER A 193 18.80 -1.32 -5.42
C SER A 193 18.58 -2.63 -4.66
N THR A 194 19.14 -2.69 -3.46
CA THR A 194 18.88 -3.77 -2.51
C THR A 194 18.37 -3.17 -1.21
N VAL A 195 17.64 -3.98 -0.42
CA VAL A 195 17.18 -3.58 0.92
C VAL A 195 18.34 -3.08 1.78
N ALA A 196 19.51 -3.71 1.68
CA ALA A 196 20.70 -3.30 2.44
C ALA A 196 21.25 -1.95 1.99
N GLN A 197 21.20 -1.64 0.69
CA GLN A 197 21.66 -0.35 0.16
C GLN A 197 20.71 0.81 0.46
N SER A 198 19.44 0.49 0.72
CA SER A 198 18.42 1.50 1.08
C SER A 198 18.48 1.89 2.56
N HIS A 199 19.40 1.30 3.34
CA HIS A 199 19.57 1.66 4.74
C HIS A 199 20.49 2.86 4.90
N GLU A 200 19.97 3.95 5.44
CA GLU A 200 20.74 5.13 5.83
C GLU A 200 21.02 5.08 7.35
N PRO A 201 22.28 5.10 7.76
CA PRO A 201 22.66 4.98 9.18
C PRO A 201 22.54 6.32 9.92
N TYR A 202 21.35 6.88 10.01
CA TYR A 202 21.11 8.09 10.78
C TYR A 202 21.46 7.91 12.26
N ILE A 203 22.09 8.91 12.87
CA ILE A 203 22.35 8.95 14.32
C ILE A 203 21.04 8.89 15.11
N ARG A 204 20.01 9.57 14.63
CA ARG A 204 18.63 9.45 15.13
C ARG A 204 17.80 8.82 14.02
N PRO A 205 17.35 7.58 14.22
CA PRO A 205 16.54 6.90 13.21
C PRO A 205 15.30 7.70 12.82
N GLN A 206 15.14 7.92 11.54
CA GLN A 206 13.99 8.63 10.94
C GLN A 206 13.63 7.95 9.62
N ASP A 207 12.54 8.40 9.00
CA ASP A 207 12.17 7.93 7.66
C ASP A 207 13.21 8.39 6.64
N ASN A 208 13.53 7.53 5.70
CA ASN A 208 14.31 7.84 4.51
C ASN A 208 13.53 7.42 3.26
N SER A 209 13.66 8.14 2.17
CA SER A 209 12.90 7.89 0.93
C SER A 209 13.71 8.13 -0.32
#